data_19f979954f853780101657514ac13223
#
_entry.id   19f979954f853780101657514ac13223
#
_cell.length_a   1.000
_cell.length_b   1.000
_cell.length_c   1.000
_cell.angle_alpha   90.00
_cell.angle_beta   90.00
_cell.angle_gamma   90.00
#
_symmetry.space_group_name_H-M   'P 1'
#
loop_
_entity.id
_entity.type
_entity.pdbx_description
1 polymer ?
#
loop_
_entity_poly.entity_id
_entity_poly.type
_entity_poly.pdbx_seq_one_letter_code
_entity_poly.pdbx_strand_id
1 'polypeptide(L)'
;MTAEKLTSILDSLLSLPAETEVVEFKRAERNFDDRDLGQYFSALSNEANLKEKDCAWLIFGIENKSHEVVGSQYKNSRPALDAIKKKIADQTTGRHTFVEIYELLYRNGKRVVMFQIPPAPQGIPIAFQDHYYGRDGESLQGLAIEKIERIRYQVKLKDWSAGIIENASLEDLDPAAIAKARELYTKAHEEKTDEIASWDDITFLNKARITIRGKITNTAIVLLGKEESEHLISPAVAKIKWILRGQDNIERDYMIVSCPFVLAVDRIYNKIRNLKYRYINPNTRPCSLKRSTPMSPM
;
A
#
# COMPACT_ATOMS: atom_id res chain seq x y z
N MET A 1 11.70 -25.12 9.04
CA MET A 1 12.40 -25.88 7.97
C MET A 1 13.04 -27.11 8.56
N THR A 2 13.26 -28.20 7.77
CA THR A 2 14.01 -29.38 8.22
C THR A 2 15.51 -29.10 8.23
N ALA A 3 16.29 -29.85 9.05
CA ALA A 3 17.75 -29.70 9.12
C ALA A 3 18.44 -29.95 7.76
N GLU A 4 17.95 -30.90 6.98
CA GLU A 4 18.44 -31.21 5.62
C GLU A 4 18.26 -30.01 4.67
N LYS A 5 17.10 -29.36 4.69
CA LYS A 5 16.83 -28.18 3.88
C LYS A 5 17.71 -26.99 4.30
N LEU A 6 17.91 -26.79 5.61
CA LEU A 6 18.81 -25.75 6.12
C LEU A 6 20.24 -25.99 5.72
N THR A 7 20.71 -27.25 5.77
CA THR A 7 22.05 -27.64 5.31
C THR A 7 22.22 -27.36 3.83
N SER A 8 21.23 -27.71 2.99
CA SER A 8 21.27 -27.44 1.55
C SER A 8 21.33 -25.93 1.24
N ILE A 9 20.55 -25.12 1.99
CA ILE A 9 20.61 -23.65 1.86
C ILE A 9 22.00 -23.14 2.26
N LEU A 10 22.53 -23.58 3.40
CA LEU A 10 23.86 -23.17 3.86
C LEU A 10 24.95 -23.56 2.85
N ASP A 11 24.93 -24.79 2.32
CA ASP A 11 25.87 -25.24 1.31
C ASP A 11 25.84 -24.36 0.04
N SER A 12 24.65 -23.99 -0.41
CA SER A 12 24.48 -23.09 -1.56
C SER A 12 25.02 -21.69 -1.29
N LEU A 13 24.85 -21.17 -0.07
CA LEU A 13 25.37 -19.85 0.32
C LEU A 13 26.90 -19.86 0.47
N LEU A 14 27.47 -20.91 1.06
CA LEU A 14 28.92 -21.09 1.19
C LEU A 14 29.64 -21.26 -0.16
N SER A 15 28.91 -21.73 -1.18
CA SER A 15 29.45 -21.88 -2.55
C SER A 15 29.53 -20.56 -3.33
N LEU A 16 28.98 -19.47 -2.80
CA LEU A 16 29.09 -18.16 -3.43
C LEU A 16 30.56 -17.70 -3.44
N PRO A 17 31.03 -17.07 -4.54
CA PRO A 17 32.40 -16.62 -4.66
C PRO A 17 32.77 -15.50 -3.68
N ALA A 18 31.79 -14.74 -3.21
CA ALA A 18 31.90 -13.67 -2.23
C ALA A 18 30.55 -13.45 -1.56
N GLU A 19 30.54 -12.73 -0.45
CA GLU A 19 29.30 -12.19 0.14
C GLU A 19 28.57 -11.31 -0.88
N THR A 20 27.26 -11.26 -0.77
CA THR A 20 26.42 -10.40 -1.59
C THR A 20 25.70 -9.39 -0.69
N GLU A 21 25.01 -8.43 -1.29
CA GLU A 21 24.24 -7.46 -0.50
C GLU A 21 23.10 -8.11 0.31
N VAL A 22 22.76 -9.38 0.03
CA VAL A 22 21.69 -10.13 0.73
C VAL A 22 22.20 -11.32 1.55
N VAL A 23 23.51 -11.52 1.62
CA VAL A 23 24.14 -12.60 2.40
C VAL A 23 25.34 -12.05 3.16
N GLU A 24 25.38 -12.30 4.45
CA GLU A 24 26.46 -11.89 5.33
C GLU A 24 26.88 -13.02 6.22
N PHE A 25 28.20 -13.27 6.34
CA PHE A 25 28.80 -14.24 7.24
C PHE A 25 29.51 -13.55 8.40
N LYS A 26 29.40 -14.13 9.58
CA LYS A 26 30.11 -13.65 10.78
C LYS A 26 30.62 -14.83 11.60
N ARG A 27 31.82 -14.69 12.12
CA ARG A 27 32.34 -15.67 13.08
C ARG A 27 31.43 -15.73 14.32
N ALA A 28 31.16 -14.59 14.95
CA ALA A 28 30.31 -14.47 16.15
C ALA A 28 30.47 -15.67 17.11
N GLU A 29 31.72 -16.02 17.44
CA GLU A 29 32.05 -17.25 18.18
C GLU A 29 31.36 -17.31 19.56
N ARG A 30 31.32 -16.18 20.29
CA ARG A 30 30.69 -16.09 21.62
C ARG A 30 29.62 -15.04 21.70
N ASN A 31 29.95 -13.82 21.27
CA ASN A 31 29.08 -12.65 21.34
C ASN A 31 29.06 -11.91 20.02
N PHE A 32 27.96 -11.23 19.78
CA PHE A 32 27.79 -10.25 18.71
C PHE A 32 26.94 -9.11 19.26
N ASP A 33 27.27 -7.88 18.93
CA ASP A 33 26.56 -6.71 19.45
C ASP A 33 25.14 -6.67 18.88
N ASP A 34 24.16 -6.49 19.74
CA ASP A 34 22.76 -6.45 19.35
C ASP A 34 22.45 -5.21 18.47
N ARG A 35 23.23 -4.12 18.61
CA ARG A 35 23.11 -2.93 17.77
C ARG A 35 23.61 -3.24 16.35
N ASP A 36 24.78 -3.87 16.23
CA ASP A 36 25.31 -4.29 14.94
C ASP A 36 24.35 -5.26 14.24
N LEU A 37 23.77 -6.22 15.01
CA LEU A 37 22.76 -7.13 14.51
C LEU A 37 21.55 -6.39 13.91
N GLY A 38 21.09 -5.33 14.59
CA GLY A 38 19.98 -4.51 14.12
C GLY A 38 20.33 -3.71 12.86
N GLN A 39 21.56 -3.20 12.76
CA GLN A 39 22.05 -2.52 11.55
C GLN A 39 22.10 -3.48 10.36
N TYR A 40 22.67 -4.68 10.55
CA TYR A 40 22.66 -5.73 9.51
C TYR A 40 21.25 -6.16 9.15
N PHE A 41 20.34 -6.28 10.12
CA PHE A 41 18.92 -6.58 9.84
C PHE A 41 18.30 -5.54 8.92
N SER A 42 18.44 -4.25 9.25
CA SER A 42 17.94 -3.15 8.42
C SER A 42 18.52 -3.19 7.01
N ALA A 43 19.86 -3.30 6.91
CA ALA A 43 20.57 -3.31 5.63
C ALA A 43 20.14 -4.49 4.73
N LEU A 44 20.19 -5.70 5.27
CA LEU A 44 19.86 -6.91 4.54
C LEU A 44 18.37 -6.96 4.12
N SER A 45 17.46 -6.44 4.98
CA SER A 45 16.04 -6.33 4.65
C SER A 45 15.80 -5.36 3.48
N ASN A 46 16.45 -4.19 3.50
CA ASN A 46 16.34 -3.20 2.44
C ASN A 46 16.93 -3.70 1.12
N GLU A 47 18.10 -4.34 1.16
CA GLU A 47 18.74 -4.89 -0.04
C GLU A 47 17.97 -6.10 -0.61
N ALA A 48 17.37 -6.94 0.23
CA ALA A 48 16.50 -8.03 -0.25
C ALA A 48 15.31 -7.48 -1.04
N ASN A 49 14.68 -6.39 -0.57
CA ASN A 49 13.63 -5.71 -1.32
C ASN A 49 14.15 -5.16 -2.65
N LEU A 50 15.26 -4.41 -2.64
CA LEU A 50 15.84 -3.78 -3.83
C LEU A 50 16.30 -4.77 -4.89
N LYS A 51 16.69 -5.98 -4.48
CA LYS A 51 17.14 -7.09 -5.33
C LYS A 51 16.03 -8.09 -5.65
N GLU A 52 14.79 -7.82 -5.21
CA GLU A 52 13.62 -8.69 -5.43
C GLU A 52 13.86 -10.12 -4.95
N LYS A 53 14.49 -10.27 -3.76
CA LYS A 53 14.75 -11.57 -3.12
C LYS A 53 13.70 -11.87 -2.08
N ASP A 54 13.31 -13.14 -1.98
CA ASP A 54 12.33 -13.62 -1.00
C ASP A 54 12.84 -13.48 0.45
N CYS A 55 14.15 -13.49 0.66
CA CYS A 55 14.78 -13.25 1.94
C CYS A 55 16.28 -12.94 1.77
N ALA A 56 16.86 -12.37 2.83
CA ALA A 56 18.30 -12.30 3.02
C ALA A 56 18.74 -13.19 4.19
N TRP A 57 20.05 -13.45 4.28
CA TRP A 57 20.61 -14.29 5.30
C TRP A 57 21.79 -13.62 6.02
N LEU A 58 21.74 -13.60 7.36
CA LEU A 58 22.89 -13.34 8.21
C LEU A 58 23.22 -14.63 8.93
N ILE A 59 24.48 -15.07 8.84
CA ILE A 59 24.88 -16.40 9.30
C ILE A 59 26.06 -16.29 10.25
N PHE A 60 25.88 -16.78 11.48
CA PHE A 60 26.93 -16.83 12.50
C PHE A 60 27.58 -18.21 12.57
N GLY A 61 28.87 -18.21 12.82
CA GLY A 61 29.71 -19.42 12.89
C GLY A 61 30.44 -19.71 11.58
N ILE A 62 30.55 -18.72 10.72
CA ILE A 62 31.26 -18.81 9.43
C ILE A 62 32.40 -17.79 9.42
N GLU A 63 33.57 -18.20 8.95
CA GLU A 63 34.69 -17.30 8.68
C GLU A 63 34.45 -16.53 7.38
N ASN A 64 34.51 -15.20 7.45
CA ASN A 64 34.14 -14.31 6.35
C ASN A 64 34.92 -14.55 5.06
N LYS A 65 36.23 -14.74 5.17
CA LYS A 65 37.11 -14.84 3.98
C LYS A 65 37.16 -16.22 3.35
N SER A 66 37.23 -17.26 4.19
CA SER A 66 37.38 -18.65 3.75
C SER A 66 36.07 -19.39 3.58
N HIS A 67 34.96 -18.82 4.08
CA HIS A 67 33.65 -19.46 4.20
C HIS A 67 33.70 -20.77 5.00
N GLU A 68 34.73 -20.95 5.83
CA GLU A 68 34.87 -22.13 6.67
C GLU A 68 33.89 -22.08 7.85
N VAL A 69 33.23 -23.21 8.11
CA VAL A 69 32.34 -23.34 9.25
C VAL A 69 33.16 -23.50 10.53
N VAL A 70 33.27 -22.42 11.32
CA VAL A 70 34.02 -22.35 12.57
C VAL A 70 33.17 -22.59 13.83
N GLY A 71 31.85 -22.37 13.70
CA GLY A 71 30.87 -22.57 14.75
C GLY A 71 30.65 -21.34 15.63
N SER A 72 29.44 -21.24 16.22
CA SER A 72 29.02 -20.12 17.08
C SER A 72 28.33 -20.59 18.35
N GLN A 73 28.64 -19.94 19.48
CA GLN A 73 27.97 -20.06 20.77
C GLN A 73 27.04 -18.86 21.05
N TYR A 74 26.79 -18.03 20.05
CA TYR A 74 25.90 -16.89 20.19
C TYR A 74 24.50 -17.32 20.66
N LYS A 75 24.04 -16.76 21.76
CA LYS A 75 22.69 -17.03 22.32
C LYS A 75 22.36 -18.53 22.26
N ASN A 76 23.05 -19.36 23.04
CA ASN A 76 22.99 -20.83 22.98
C ASN A 76 21.70 -21.44 23.56
N SER A 77 20.62 -20.68 23.68
CA SER A 77 19.30 -21.16 24.08
C SER A 77 18.20 -20.53 23.24
N ARG A 78 17.15 -21.31 22.96
CA ARG A 78 15.99 -20.84 22.17
C ARG A 78 15.35 -19.59 22.77
N PRO A 79 15.08 -19.49 24.11
CA PRO A 79 14.52 -18.26 24.69
C PRO A 79 15.39 -17.02 24.46
N ALA A 80 16.72 -17.16 24.41
CA ALA A 80 17.62 -16.04 24.15
C ALA A 80 17.53 -15.57 22.68
N LEU A 81 17.35 -16.49 21.73
CA LEU A 81 17.11 -16.15 20.32
C LEU A 81 15.73 -15.51 20.11
N ASP A 82 14.71 -15.99 20.81
CA ASP A 82 13.37 -15.39 20.75
C ASP A 82 13.35 -13.98 21.37
N ALA A 83 14.12 -13.76 22.44
CA ALA A 83 14.28 -12.42 23.03
C ALA A 83 14.94 -11.44 22.06
N ILE A 84 15.94 -11.88 21.28
CA ILE A 84 16.57 -11.04 20.26
C ILE A 84 15.61 -10.71 19.13
N LYS A 85 14.78 -11.65 18.69
CA LYS A 85 13.75 -11.44 17.67
C LYS A 85 12.80 -10.32 18.10
N LYS A 86 12.35 -10.33 19.36
CA LYS A 86 11.51 -9.28 19.94
C LYS A 86 12.26 -7.94 20.04
N LYS A 87 13.50 -7.94 20.51
CA LYS A 87 14.31 -6.73 20.65
C LYS A 87 14.51 -6.01 19.33
N ILE A 88 14.79 -6.75 18.25
CA ILE A 88 14.92 -6.18 16.90
C ILE A 88 13.59 -5.62 16.43
N ALA A 89 12.47 -6.35 16.62
CA ALA A 89 11.14 -5.84 16.29
C ALA A 89 10.84 -4.49 16.97
N ASP A 90 11.16 -4.35 18.24
CA ASP A 90 10.86 -3.14 19.00
C ASP A 90 11.67 -1.90 18.55
N GLN A 91 12.76 -2.11 17.80
CA GLN A 91 13.68 -1.04 17.36
C GLN A 91 13.69 -0.82 15.83
N THR A 92 12.80 -1.49 15.10
CA THR A 92 12.71 -1.38 13.65
C THR A 92 11.40 -0.75 13.19
N THR A 93 11.41 -0.15 12.00
CA THR A 93 10.22 0.41 11.37
C THR A 93 9.10 -0.64 11.31
N GLY A 94 7.90 -0.27 11.81
CA GLY A 94 6.73 -1.14 11.76
C GLY A 94 6.86 -2.45 12.52
N ARG A 95 7.80 -2.55 13.48
CA ARG A 95 8.09 -3.78 14.23
C ARG A 95 8.52 -4.94 13.33
N HIS A 96 9.23 -4.63 12.25
CA HIS A 96 9.75 -5.64 11.33
C HIS A 96 10.82 -6.49 12.00
N THR A 97 10.78 -7.82 11.76
CA THR A 97 11.71 -8.74 12.45
C THR A 97 12.00 -9.98 11.61
N PHE A 98 12.89 -10.83 12.09
CA PHE A 98 13.26 -12.07 11.41
C PHE A 98 12.06 -12.97 11.12
N VAL A 99 12.02 -13.55 9.93
CA VAL A 99 11.08 -14.64 9.61
C VAL A 99 11.31 -15.76 10.63
N GLU A 100 12.56 -16.21 10.74
CA GLU A 100 12.94 -17.21 11.72
C GLU A 100 14.46 -17.12 12.02
N ILE A 101 14.86 -17.63 13.18
CA ILE A 101 16.25 -17.82 13.58
C ILE A 101 16.45 -19.32 13.78
N TYR A 102 17.26 -19.90 12.93
CA TYR A 102 17.52 -21.34 12.92
C TYR A 102 18.85 -21.66 13.59
N GLU A 103 18.87 -22.76 14.30
CA GLU A 103 20.08 -23.38 14.82
C GLU A 103 20.32 -24.66 14.01
N LEU A 104 21.48 -24.77 13.41
CA LEU A 104 21.90 -25.92 12.62
C LEU A 104 23.18 -26.51 13.18
N LEU A 105 23.17 -27.80 13.47
CA LEU A 105 24.42 -28.53 13.69
C LEU A 105 24.93 -29.00 12.34
N TYR A 106 26.00 -28.32 11.87
CA TYR A 106 26.55 -28.62 10.55
C TYR A 106 27.32 -29.95 10.53
N ARG A 107 27.66 -30.46 9.34
CA ARG A 107 28.30 -31.78 9.12
C ARG A 107 29.56 -32.01 9.97
N ASN A 108 30.30 -30.99 10.30
CA ASN A 108 31.50 -31.04 11.13
C ASN A 108 31.21 -30.96 12.64
N GLY A 109 29.95 -31.10 13.04
CA GLY A 109 29.53 -31.03 14.45
C GLY A 109 29.51 -29.62 15.04
N LYS A 110 29.77 -28.57 14.24
CA LYS A 110 29.78 -27.17 14.71
C LYS A 110 28.40 -26.56 14.55
N ARG A 111 27.97 -25.78 15.57
CA ARG A 111 26.69 -25.06 15.57
C ARG A 111 26.77 -23.80 14.72
N VAL A 112 25.83 -23.61 13.83
CA VAL A 112 25.62 -22.42 13.00
C VAL A 112 24.28 -21.79 13.34
N VAL A 113 24.21 -20.46 13.45
CA VAL A 113 22.96 -19.73 13.66
C VAL A 113 22.62 -18.97 12.37
N MET A 114 21.45 -19.23 11.79
CA MET A 114 21.01 -18.68 10.53
C MET A 114 19.80 -17.77 10.75
N PHE A 115 19.97 -16.49 10.49
CA PHE A 115 18.91 -15.49 10.59
C PHE A 115 18.28 -15.32 9.21
N GLN A 116 17.01 -15.74 9.06
CA GLN A 116 16.22 -15.48 7.86
C GLN A 116 15.57 -14.11 7.98
N ILE A 117 16.00 -13.18 7.13
CA ILE A 117 15.58 -11.79 7.15
C ILE A 117 14.60 -11.56 6.01
N PRO A 118 13.36 -11.09 6.28
CA PRO A 118 12.41 -10.78 5.23
C PRO A 118 12.82 -9.52 4.46
N PRO A 119 12.45 -9.38 3.17
CA PRO A 119 12.63 -8.13 2.46
C PRO A 119 11.82 -7.02 3.12
N ALA A 120 12.30 -5.78 3.03
CA ALA A 120 11.52 -4.62 3.40
C ALA A 120 10.19 -4.62 2.62
N PRO A 121 9.04 -4.31 3.26
CA PRO A 121 7.77 -4.24 2.56
C PRO A 121 7.81 -3.19 1.43
N GLN A 122 7.06 -3.43 0.36
CA GLN A 122 6.95 -2.44 -0.71
C GLN A 122 6.51 -1.07 -0.15
N GLY A 123 7.24 -0.03 -0.52
CA GLY A 123 6.97 1.34 -0.07
C GLY A 123 7.52 1.71 1.29
N ILE A 124 8.02 0.76 2.09
CA ILE A 124 8.42 0.99 3.47
C ILE A 124 9.88 0.55 3.67
N PRO A 125 10.87 1.44 3.51
CA PRO A 125 12.24 1.12 3.88
C PRO A 125 12.34 0.88 5.39
N ILE A 126 13.16 -0.09 5.80
CA ILE A 126 13.32 -0.47 7.19
C ILE A 126 14.45 0.33 7.82
N ALA A 127 14.14 1.10 8.87
CA ALA A 127 15.12 1.70 9.75
C ALA A 127 15.35 0.82 10.99
N PHE A 128 16.54 0.90 11.57
CA PHE A 128 16.85 0.43 12.90
C PHE A 128 17.30 1.62 13.75
N GLN A 129 16.61 1.85 14.88
CA GLN A 129 16.83 3.04 15.72
C GLN A 129 16.83 4.33 14.91
N ASP A 130 15.81 4.51 14.06
CA ASP A 130 15.55 5.66 13.19
C ASP A 130 16.60 5.90 12.07
N HIS A 131 17.55 4.99 11.89
CA HIS A 131 18.54 5.06 10.82
C HIS A 131 18.32 3.95 9.79
N TYR A 132 18.31 4.34 8.51
CA TYR A 132 18.23 3.41 7.38
C TYR A 132 19.62 2.91 7.02
N TYR A 133 19.80 1.58 7.04
CA TYR A 133 21.03 0.93 6.64
C TYR A 133 20.87 0.20 5.31
N GLY A 134 21.96 0.13 4.56
CA GLY A 134 22.11 -0.58 3.31
C GLY A 134 23.50 -1.17 3.17
N ARG A 135 23.75 -1.77 2.03
CA ARG A 135 25.08 -2.32 1.70
C ARG A 135 25.53 -1.80 0.34
N ASP A 136 26.85 -1.57 0.25
CA ASP A 136 27.55 -1.41 -1.02
C ASP A 136 28.58 -2.54 -1.12
N GLY A 137 28.23 -3.58 -1.90
CA GLY A 137 28.95 -4.85 -1.87
C GLY A 137 28.91 -5.46 -0.46
N GLU A 138 30.07 -5.69 0.13
CA GLU A 138 30.22 -6.28 1.48
C GLU A 138 30.14 -5.24 2.62
N SER A 139 30.17 -3.94 2.30
CA SER A 139 30.27 -2.88 3.33
C SER A 139 28.91 -2.46 3.81
N LEU A 140 28.70 -2.49 5.15
CA LEU A 140 27.55 -1.94 5.84
C LEU A 140 27.66 -0.41 5.92
N GLN A 141 26.64 0.33 5.48
CA GLN A 141 26.61 1.78 5.57
C GLN A 141 25.18 2.34 5.59
N GLY A 142 25.05 3.67 5.63
CA GLY A 142 23.73 4.31 5.49
C GLY A 142 23.12 4.00 4.12
N LEU A 143 21.82 3.73 4.10
CA LEU A 143 21.09 3.51 2.85
C LEU A 143 21.04 4.79 2.02
N ALA A 144 21.54 4.75 0.78
CA ALA A 144 21.55 5.89 -0.12
C ALA A 144 20.12 6.41 -0.38
N ILE A 145 19.99 7.74 -0.57
CA ILE A 145 18.67 8.39 -0.77
C ILE A 145 17.94 7.78 -1.96
N GLU A 146 18.66 7.51 -3.07
CA GLU A 146 18.06 6.89 -4.26
C GLU A 146 17.49 5.50 -3.97
N LYS A 147 18.16 4.72 -3.11
CA LYS A 147 17.68 3.39 -2.68
C LYS A 147 16.43 3.54 -1.81
N ILE A 148 16.38 4.52 -0.89
CA ILE A 148 15.20 4.84 -0.07
C ILE A 148 14.01 5.21 -0.97
N GLU A 149 14.21 6.11 -1.92
CA GLU A 149 13.17 6.53 -2.85
C GLU A 149 12.70 5.37 -3.71
N ARG A 150 13.63 4.55 -4.21
CA ARG A 150 13.30 3.37 -5.00
C ARG A 150 12.39 2.39 -4.26
N ILE A 151 12.62 2.16 -2.95
CA ILE A 151 11.70 1.36 -2.13
C ILE A 151 10.36 2.08 -1.98
N ARG A 152 10.35 3.38 -1.68
CA ARG A 152 9.12 4.17 -1.47
C ARG A 152 8.24 4.22 -2.72
N TYR A 153 8.84 4.35 -3.90
CA TYR A 153 8.11 4.39 -5.17
C TYR A 153 7.63 3.03 -5.68
N GLN A 154 7.98 1.92 -5.02
CA GLN A 154 7.42 0.59 -5.35
C GLN A 154 5.91 0.52 -5.09
N VAL A 155 5.41 1.25 -4.10
CA VAL A 155 3.99 1.53 -3.98
C VAL A 155 3.67 2.61 -5.02
N LYS A 156 3.53 2.24 -6.29
CA LYS A 156 2.70 3.03 -7.19
C LYS A 156 1.37 3.12 -6.48
N LEU A 157 0.97 4.34 -6.10
CA LEU A 157 -0.42 4.64 -5.80
C LEU A 157 -1.18 4.16 -7.05
N LYS A 158 -1.63 2.91 -7.03
CA LYS A 158 -2.58 2.45 -8.04
C LYS A 158 -3.76 3.35 -7.83
N ASP A 159 -3.96 4.27 -8.77
CA ASP A 159 -5.20 5.01 -8.80
C ASP A 159 -6.33 3.96 -8.87
N TRP A 160 -6.94 3.71 -7.71
CA TRP A 160 -8.00 2.73 -7.60
C TRP A 160 -9.12 3.06 -8.57
N SER A 161 -9.40 4.35 -8.76
CA SER A 161 -10.48 4.81 -9.62
C SER A 161 -10.28 4.41 -11.09
N ALA A 162 -9.04 4.38 -11.56
CA ALA A 162 -8.64 3.94 -12.90
C ALA A 162 -8.50 2.41 -13.04
N GLY A 163 -8.69 1.66 -11.95
CA GLY A 163 -8.62 0.19 -11.96
C GLY A 163 -9.63 -0.41 -12.94
N ILE A 164 -9.16 -1.25 -13.87
CA ILE A 164 -10.01 -1.96 -14.85
C ILE A 164 -10.64 -3.17 -14.15
N ILE A 165 -11.93 -3.37 -14.39
CA ILE A 165 -12.72 -4.52 -13.93
C ILE A 165 -12.87 -5.48 -15.11
N GLU A 166 -12.16 -6.60 -15.09
CA GLU A 166 -12.05 -7.48 -16.27
C GLU A 166 -13.37 -8.15 -16.67
N ASN A 167 -14.25 -8.40 -15.71
CA ASN A 167 -15.55 -9.09 -15.95
C ASN A 167 -16.71 -8.11 -16.13
N ALA A 168 -16.45 -6.79 -16.19
CA ALA A 168 -17.49 -5.78 -16.38
C ALA A 168 -17.66 -5.41 -17.85
N SER A 169 -18.90 -5.12 -18.23
CA SER A 169 -19.32 -4.71 -19.57
C SER A 169 -20.21 -3.47 -19.53
N LEU A 170 -20.61 -2.95 -20.69
CA LEU A 170 -21.60 -1.87 -20.77
C LEU A 170 -22.95 -2.24 -20.15
N GLU A 171 -23.28 -3.53 -20.10
CA GLU A 171 -24.52 -4.01 -19.49
C GLU A 171 -24.58 -3.77 -17.99
N ASP A 172 -23.43 -3.60 -17.34
CA ASP A 172 -23.33 -3.28 -15.90
C ASP A 172 -23.57 -1.79 -15.61
N LEU A 173 -23.62 -0.95 -16.65
CA LEU A 173 -23.90 0.47 -16.52
C LEU A 173 -25.39 0.75 -16.71
N ASP A 174 -25.88 1.78 -16.01
CA ASP A 174 -27.26 2.26 -16.12
C ASP A 174 -27.40 3.16 -17.37
N PRO A 175 -28.26 2.82 -18.35
CA PRO A 175 -28.45 3.64 -19.55
C PRO A 175 -28.90 5.07 -19.25
N ALA A 176 -29.73 5.28 -18.20
CA ALA A 176 -30.17 6.62 -17.79
C ALA A 176 -28.98 7.42 -17.20
N ALA A 177 -28.08 6.76 -16.49
CA ALA A 177 -26.86 7.37 -15.99
C ALA A 177 -25.90 7.77 -17.13
N ILE A 178 -25.73 6.93 -18.15
CA ILE A 178 -24.95 7.25 -19.35
C ILE A 178 -25.55 8.46 -20.07
N ALA A 179 -26.87 8.47 -20.28
CA ALA A 179 -27.57 9.59 -20.93
C ALA A 179 -27.38 10.89 -20.14
N LYS A 180 -27.54 10.85 -18.81
CA LYS A 180 -27.32 12.01 -17.94
C LYS A 180 -25.88 12.49 -17.95
N ALA A 181 -24.91 11.59 -17.93
CA ALA A 181 -23.49 11.94 -18.03
C ALA A 181 -23.19 12.63 -19.37
N ARG A 182 -23.77 12.13 -20.48
CA ARG A 182 -23.61 12.73 -21.82
C ARG A 182 -24.22 14.14 -21.85
N GLU A 183 -25.42 14.33 -21.29
CA GLU A 183 -26.05 15.65 -21.16
C GLU A 183 -25.13 16.64 -20.44
N LEU A 184 -24.64 16.26 -19.26
CA LEU A 184 -23.76 17.10 -18.44
C LEU A 184 -22.42 17.39 -19.13
N TYR A 185 -21.85 16.39 -19.83
CA TYR A 185 -20.61 16.55 -20.58
C TYR A 185 -20.78 17.50 -21.76
N THR A 186 -21.89 17.39 -22.52
CA THR A 186 -22.22 18.29 -23.61
C THR A 186 -22.40 19.72 -23.12
N LYS A 187 -23.10 19.90 -21.99
CA LYS A 187 -23.27 21.22 -21.36
C LYS A 187 -21.95 21.85 -20.90
N ALA A 188 -20.98 21.04 -20.51
CA ALA A 188 -19.63 21.51 -20.13
C ALA A 188 -18.72 21.79 -21.33
N HIS A 189 -19.07 21.29 -22.54
CA HIS A 189 -18.31 21.37 -23.78
C HIS A 189 -19.20 21.79 -24.94
N GLU A 190 -19.88 22.94 -24.81
CA GLU A 190 -20.85 23.43 -25.78
C GLU A 190 -20.28 23.58 -27.19
N GLU A 191 -18.97 23.86 -27.29
CA GLU A 191 -18.23 23.99 -28.54
C GLU A 191 -18.09 22.66 -29.32
N LYS A 192 -18.40 21.51 -28.71
CA LYS A 192 -18.31 20.16 -29.31
C LYS A 192 -19.63 19.43 -29.39
N THR A 193 -20.76 20.13 -29.27
CA THR A 193 -22.07 19.49 -29.21
C THR A 193 -22.35 18.53 -30.36
N ASP A 194 -22.05 18.93 -31.59
CA ASP A 194 -22.27 18.11 -32.78
C ASP A 194 -21.33 16.87 -32.82
N GLU A 195 -20.10 17.06 -32.38
CA GLU A 195 -19.11 15.97 -32.29
C GLU A 195 -19.57 14.94 -31.23
N ILE A 196 -19.99 15.41 -30.04
CA ILE A 196 -20.45 14.54 -28.95
C ILE A 196 -21.70 13.76 -29.33
N ALA A 197 -22.61 14.38 -30.12
CA ALA A 197 -23.81 13.73 -30.61
C ALA A 197 -23.53 12.57 -31.56
N SER A 198 -22.40 12.60 -32.27
CA SER A 198 -21.98 11.53 -33.20
C SER A 198 -21.34 10.33 -32.52
N TRP A 199 -20.95 10.42 -31.22
CA TRP A 199 -20.27 9.35 -30.52
C TRP A 199 -21.24 8.25 -30.06
N ASP A 200 -20.88 6.99 -30.26
CA ASP A 200 -21.51 5.89 -29.55
C ASP A 200 -21.11 5.92 -28.04
N ASP A 201 -21.73 5.07 -27.24
CA ASP A 201 -21.50 5.07 -25.79
C ASP A 201 -20.05 4.70 -25.42
N ILE A 202 -19.44 3.76 -26.13
CA ILE A 202 -18.05 3.36 -25.91
C ILE A 202 -17.11 4.53 -26.19
N THR A 203 -17.30 5.21 -27.31
CA THR A 203 -16.51 6.38 -27.71
C THR A 203 -16.71 7.52 -26.71
N PHE A 204 -17.96 7.81 -26.33
CA PHE A 204 -18.27 8.82 -25.34
C PHE A 204 -17.56 8.54 -24.02
N LEU A 205 -17.70 7.35 -23.44
CA LEU A 205 -17.13 6.97 -22.16
C LEU A 205 -15.58 7.02 -22.18
N ASN A 206 -14.95 6.64 -23.29
CA ASN A 206 -13.51 6.77 -23.48
C ASN A 206 -13.07 8.24 -23.53
N LYS A 207 -13.77 9.08 -24.30
CA LYS A 207 -13.49 10.52 -24.43
C LYS A 207 -13.72 11.26 -23.11
N ALA A 208 -14.73 10.87 -22.35
CA ALA A 208 -15.00 11.36 -21.00
C ALA A 208 -14.02 10.82 -19.93
N ARG A 209 -13.09 9.92 -20.31
CA ARG A 209 -12.10 9.27 -19.42
C ARG A 209 -12.73 8.45 -18.30
N ILE A 210 -13.92 7.94 -18.51
CA ILE A 210 -14.64 7.07 -17.57
C ILE A 210 -14.25 5.61 -17.80
N THR A 211 -13.95 5.25 -19.06
CA THR A 211 -13.43 3.95 -19.45
C THR A 211 -12.01 4.07 -20.03
N ILE A 212 -11.29 2.97 -20.10
CA ILE A 212 -9.95 2.89 -20.68
C ILE A 212 -9.97 1.88 -21.81
N ARG A 213 -9.88 2.36 -23.05
CA ARG A 213 -9.93 1.52 -24.26
C ARG A 213 -11.17 0.61 -24.31
N GLY A 214 -12.34 1.15 -23.93
CA GLY A 214 -13.60 0.43 -23.86
C GLY A 214 -13.75 -0.49 -22.64
N LYS A 215 -12.73 -0.61 -21.79
CA LYS A 215 -12.79 -1.41 -20.54
C LYS A 215 -13.39 -0.60 -19.40
N ILE A 216 -14.30 -1.22 -18.65
CA ILE A 216 -14.97 -0.60 -17.52
C ILE A 216 -13.98 -0.41 -16.36
N THR A 217 -13.96 0.78 -15.78
CA THR A 217 -13.14 1.12 -14.63
C THR A 217 -13.97 1.16 -13.34
N ASN A 218 -13.31 1.19 -12.17
CA ASN A 218 -14.02 1.43 -10.91
C ASN A 218 -14.80 2.75 -10.93
N THR A 219 -14.25 3.80 -11.57
CA THR A 219 -14.95 5.08 -11.78
C THR A 219 -16.26 4.88 -12.55
N ALA A 220 -16.25 4.06 -13.62
CA ALA A 220 -17.44 3.82 -14.41
C ALA A 220 -18.55 3.19 -13.56
N ILE A 221 -18.24 2.20 -12.72
CA ILE A 221 -19.24 1.59 -11.84
C ILE A 221 -19.74 2.59 -10.78
N VAL A 222 -18.86 3.35 -10.13
CA VAL A 222 -19.27 4.32 -9.11
C VAL A 222 -20.19 5.41 -9.68
N LEU A 223 -19.86 5.94 -10.86
CA LEU A 223 -20.60 7.04 -11.47
C LEU A 223 -21.83 6.59 -12.23
N LEU A 224 -21.77 5.49 -12.95
CA LEU A 224 -22.74 5.07 -13.96
C LEU A 224 -23.27 3.65 -13.77
N GLY A 225 -22.68 2.83 -12.84
CA GLY A 225 -23.06 1.44 -12.63
C GLY A 225 -24.48 1.29 -12.12
N LYS A 226 -25.17 0.22 -12.51
CA LYS A 226 -26.43 -0.20 -11.87
C LYS A 226 -26.19 -0.51 -10.40
N GLU A 227 -27.25 -0.41 -9.58
CA GLU A 227 -27.12 -0.69 -8.13
C GLU A 227 -26.62 -2.12 -7.86
N GLU A 228 -27.09 -3.10 -8.62
CA GLU A 228 -26.65 -4.49 -8.54
C GLU A 228 -25.20 -4.71 -8.96
N SER A 229 -24.62 -3.82 -9.75
CA SER A 229 -23.22 -3.89 -10.20
C SER A 229 -22.21 -3.42 -9.15
N GLU A 230 -22.66 -2.94 -7.98
CA GLU A 230 -21.78 -2.50 -6.87
C GLU A 230 -20.83 -3.65 -6.42
N HIS A 231 -21.24 -4.91 -6.54
CA HIS A 231 -20.41 -6.06 -6.17
C HIS A 231 -19.10 -6.15 -6.97
N LEU A 232 -19.03 -5.57 -8.17
CA LEU A 232 -17.85 -5.57 -9.04
C LEU A 232 -16.69 -4.75 -8.47
N ILE A 233 -16.96 -3.81 -7.58
CA ILE A 233 -15.93 -3.01 -6.91
C ILE A 233 -15.57 -3.53 -5.51
N SER A 234 -16.12 -4.68 -5.10
CA SER A 234 -15.81 -5.29 -3.80
C SER A 234 -14.29 -5.48 -3.61
N PRO A 235 -13.73 -5.25 -2.39
CA PRO A 235 -14.41 -4.96 -1.12
C PRO A 235 -14.76 -3.48 -0.89
N ALA A 236 -14.53 -2.60 -1.85
CA ALA A 236 -14.93 -1.20 -1.75
C ALA A 236 -16.47 -1.07 -1.79
N VAL A 237 -16.98 -0.06 -1.09
CA VAL A 237 -18.42 0.26 -1.03
C VAL A 237 -18.60 1.70 -1.46
N ALA A 238 -19.37 1.93 -2.54
CA ALA A 238 -19.64 3.25 -3.09
C ALA A 238 -20.98 3.78 -2.54
N LYS A 239 -20.96 4.48 -1.41
CA LYS A 239 -22.16 5.07 -0.80
C LYS A 239 -21.92 6.50 -0.37
N ILE A 240 -22.93 7.36 -0.63
CA ILE A 240 -22.98 8.70 -0.08
C ILE A 240 -23.98 8.69 1.06
N LYS A 241 -23.54 9.03 2.27
CA LYS A 241 -24.38 9.16 3.44
C LYS A 241 -24.52 10.63 3.80
N TRP A 242 -25.76 11.15 3.72
CA TRP A 242 -26.12 12.46 4.21
C TRP A 242 -26.82 12.31 5.56
N ILE A 243 -26.45 13.15 6.55
CA ILE A 243 -27.02 13.12 7.90
C ILE A 243 -27.27 14.54 8.35
N LEU A 244 -28.50 14.80 8.81
CA LEU A 244 -28.85 16.04 9.51
C LEU A 244 -28.77 15.79 11.02
N ARG A 245 -27.94 16.57 11.72
CA ARG A 245 -27.84 16.52 13.18
C ARG A 245 -28.39 17.81 13.81
N GLY A 246 -29.07 17.67 14.94
CA GLY A 246 -29.49 18.79 15.77
C GLY A 246 -28.31 19.39 16.56
N GLN A 247 -28.56 20.49 17.27
CA GLN A 247 -27.59 21.12 18.18
C GLN A 247 -27.15 20.17 19.31
N ASP A 248 -28.02 19.23 19.68
CA ASP A 248 -27.81 18.16 20.64
C ASP A 248 -26.99 16.96 20.07
N ASN A 249 -26.46 17.09 18.85
CA ASN A 249 -25.78 16.07 18.10
C ASN A 249 -26.60 14.80 17.80
N ILE A 250 -27.92 14.84 18.01
CA ILE A 250 -28.84 13.74 17.68
C ILE A 250 -29.16 13.78 16.18
N GLU A 251 -29.16 12.61 15.52
CA GLU A 251 -29.51 12.46 14.10
C GLU A 251 -31.02 12.74 13.94
N ARG A 252 -31.37 13.72 13.10
CA ARG A 252 -32.76 14.14 12.83
C ARG A 252 -33.28 13.60 11.51
N ASP A 253 -32.38 13.41 10.55
CA ASP A 253 -32.73 12.91 9.23
C ASP A 253 -31.47 12.29 8.59
N TYR A 254 -31.64 11.31 7.73
CA TYR A 254 -30.52 10.72 6.98
C TYR A 254 -30.99 10.26 5.60
N MET A 255 -30.02 10.13 4.69
CA MET A 255 -30.21 9.51 3.40
C MET A 255 -28.92 8.76 3.01
N ILE A 256 -29.06 7.54 2.52
CA ILE A 256 -27.97 6.76 1.95
C ILE A 256 -28.28 6.58 0.47
N VAL A 257 -27.31 6.84 -0.38
CA VAL A 257 -27.42 6.70 -1.83
C VAL A 257 -26.29 5.83 -2.33
N SER A 258 -26.61 4.79 -3.09
CA SER A 258 -25.68 3.91 -3.81
C SER A 258 -25.43 4.46 -5.24
N CYS A 259 -24.56 3.77 -6.00
CA CYS A 259 -24.41 4.05 -7.43
C CYS A 259 -25.75 3.89 -8.19
N PRO A 260 -25.93 4.57 -9.33
CA PRO A 260 -25.00 5.48 -10.01
C PRO A 260 -25.00 6.90 -9.45
N PHE A 261 -23.82 7.42 -9.09
CA PHE A 261 -23.73 8.73 -8.45
C PHE A 261 -24.15 9.90 -9.34
N VAL A 262 -24.02 9.78 -10.66
CA VAL A 262 -24.44 10.84 -11.59
C VAL A 262 -25.93 11.16 -11.46
N LEU A 263 -26.78 10.16 -11.15
CA LEU A 263 -28.21 10.35 -10.90
C LEU A 263 -28.53 10.74 -9.45
N ALA A 264 -27.58 10.48 -8.54
CA ALA A 264 -27.75 10.76 -7.11
C ALA A 264 -27.57 12.23 -6.75
N VAL A 265 -26.76 12.97 -7.53
CA VAL A 265 -26.34 14.35 -7.21
C VAL A 265 -27.57 15.27 -7.00
N ASP A 266 -28.53 15.27 -7.91
CA ASP A 266 -29.72 16.12 -7.82
C ASP A 266 -30.59 15.77 -6.59
N ARG A 267 -30.72 14.49 -6.27
CA ARG A 267 -31.46 14.00 -5.11
C ARG A 267 -30.79 14.46 -3.81
N ILE A 268 -29.46 14.35 -3.72
CA ILE A 268 -28.69 14.78 -2.54
C ILE A 268 -28.78 16.30 -2.40
N TYR A 269 -28.58 17.03 -3.50
CA TYR A 269 -28.65 18.50 -3.50
C TYR A 269 -30.01 19.02 -3.00
N ASN A 270 -31.12 18.42 -3.44
CA ASN A 270 -32.46 18.77 -3.01
C ASN A 270 -32.71 18.41 -1.53
N LYS A 271 -32.02 17.41 -0.99
CA LYS A 271 -32.11 17.03 0.42
C LYS A 271 -31.33 17.98 1.34
N ILE A 272 -30.33 18.67 0.84
CA ILE A 272 -29.53 19.65 1.59
C ILE A 272 -30.32 20.94 1.72
N ARG A 273 -31.26 20.99 2.68
CA ARG A 273 -32.22 22.11 2.84
C ARG A 273 -31.58 23.40 3.31
N ASN A 274 -30.42 23.37 3.99
CA ASN A 274 -29.90 24.52 4.74
C ASN A 274 -28.66 25.16 4.12
N LEU A 275 -28.20 24.69 2.98
CA LEU A 275 -27.01 25.22 2.35
C LEU A 275 -27.29 25.73 0.93
N LYS A 276 -28.15 26.77 0.84
CA LYS A 276 -28.12 27.63 -0.34
C LYS A 276 -26.88 28.52 -0.26
N TYR A 277 -25.70 27.97 -0.55
CA TYR A 277 -24.58 28.82 -0.85
C TYR A 277 -24.82 29.44 -2.22
N ARG A 278 -25.16 30.73 -2.22
CA ARG A 278 -24.95 31.52 -3.42
C ARG A 278 -23.45 31.74 -3.54
N TYR A 279 -22.84 31.18 -4.57
CA TYR A 279 -21.52 31.60 -4.96
C TYR A 279 -21.55 33.10 -5.19
N ILE A 280 -20.89 33.86 -4.31
CA ILE A 280 -20.74 35.29 -4.47
C ILE A 280 -19.77 35.45 -5.64
N ASN A 281 -20.28 35.94 -6.76
CA ASN A 281 -19.42 36.33 -7.87
C ASN A 281 -18.40 37.34 -7.28
N PRO A 282 -17.08 37.13 -7.42
CA PRO A 282 -16.07 38.02 -6.83
C PRO A 282 -16.20 39.48 -7.26
N ASN A 283 -16.99 39.78 -8.30
CA ASN A 283 -17.25 41.11 -8.82
C ASN A 283 -18.57 41.74 -8.24
N THR A 284 -19.31 41.05 -7.36
CA THR A 284 -20.48 41.61 -6.70
C THR A 284 -20.22 41.80 -5.21
N ARG A 285 -20.44 43.04 -4.70
CA ARG A 285 -20.32 43.37 -3.26
C ARG A 285 -21.17 42.44 -2.42
N PRO A 286 -20.72 41.97 -1.23
CA PRO A 286 -21.46 41.05 -0.40
C PRO A 286 -22.77 41.69 0.08
N CYS A 287 -23.90 41.13 -0.37
CA CYS A 287 -25.17 41.44 0.18
C CYS A 287 -25.34 40.65 1.50
N SER A 288 -25.71 41.34 2.57
CA SER A 288 -25.85 40.84 3.92
C SER A 288 -26.62 39.52 4.00
N LEU A 289 -26.04 38.52 4.65
CA LEU A 289 -26.68 37.27 5.05
C LEU A 289 -27.88 37.58 5.96
N LYS A 290 -29.10 37.52 5.45
CA LYS A 290 -30.30 37.42 6.28
C LYS A 290 -30.34 36.01 6.86
N ARG A 291 -30.06 35.87 8.15
CA ARG A 291 -30.40 34.68 8.93
C ARG A 291 -31.91 34.54 8.90
N SER A 292 -32.41 33.45 8.31
CA SER A 292 -33.81 33.07 8.53
C SER A 292 -33.96 32.59 9.97
N THR A 293 -34.74 33.33 10.77
CA THR A 293 -35.17 32.95 12.12
C THR A 293 -35.94 31.61 12.03
N PRO A 294 -35.69 30.65 12.92
CA PRO A 294 -36.49 29.44 12.97
C PRO A 294 -37.89 29.78 13.40
N MET A 295 -38.91 29.34 12.62
CA MET A 295 -40.30 29.38 13.04
C MET A 295 -40.46 28.53 14.29
N SER A 296 -41.00 29.16 15.37
CA SER A 296 -41.44 28.49 16.59
C SER A 296 -42.59 27.53 16.28
N PRO A 297 -42.64 26.35 16.93
CA PRO A 297 -43.79 25.46 16.79
C PRO A 297 -44.99 26.03 17.53
N MET A 298 -46.17 26.07 16.89
CA MET A 298 -47.46 26.00 17.54
C MET A 298 -47.82 24.56 17.84
#